data_c888364c53def54f753ab7cf66b18751
#
_entry.id   c888364c53def54f753ab7cf66b18751
#
_cell.length_a   1.000
_cell.length_b   1.000
_cell.length_c   1.000
_cell.angle_alpha   90.00
_cell.angle_beta   90.00
_cell.angle_gamma   90.00
#
_symmetry.space_group_name_H-M   'P 1'
#
loop_
_entity.id
_entity.type
_entity.pdbx_description
1 polymer ?
#
loop_
_entity_poly.entity_id
_entity_poly.type
_entity_poly.pdbx_seq_one_letter_code
_entity_poly.pdbx_strand_id
1 'polypeptide(L)'
;PSRLVGSEMCIRDRLNTAGAWGLIPVQERLEKEDLEAIGDEVKRLAEEDNLPVSIPACPLMHGTGMWLGAIIPHLVGGTVVTLPELGFDPDNLLREVERTKANNVVIVGDAFAKPIMDALDKAESDGHPYDLSSINTVISSGVMWSSEVKQGLLKHHDMVLVDAMGSTEGGMGSSRASRDNPAETAKFVLNPGVIVVTDDGEIVEPGSDKMGKIGTSGLVPLGYFKDEKKSAETFKEFQGVRYSFPGDYAKVESDGTITLLGRGSNCINTAGEKVYPEEVEEAIKRHNDIYDCLVVGLKDDRFGQRVVALASFQEGKEIAEQDLISFTREHLAGYKLPKQVLFVEEVMRAPNGKANYKWAKETAEKELT
;
A
#
# COMPACT_ATOMS: atom_id res chain seq x y z
N PRO A 1 -20.36 20.91 -11.13
CA PRO A 1 -19.27 20.41 -11.99
C PRO A 1 -17.89 20.49 -11.37
N SER A 2 -17.67 21.39 -10.38
CA SER A 2 -16.35 21.64 -9.78
C SER A 2 -15.85 20.60 -8.76
N ARG A 3 -16.63 19.59 -8.43
CA ARG A 3 -16.27 18.54 -7.48
C ARG A 3 -15.56 17.32 -8.11
N LEU A 4 -15.38 17.34 -9.42
CA LEU A 4 -14.69 16.27 -10.15
C LEU A 4 -13.19 16.54 -10.38
N VAL A 5 -12.71 17.73 -10.03
CA VAL A 5 -11.34 18.19 -10.37
C VAL A 5 -10.25 17.64 -9.42
N GLY A 6 -10.61 17.22 -8.18
CA GLY A 6 -9.68 16.48 -7.31
C GLY A 6 -9.37 15.06 -7.78
N SER A 7 -9.93 14.68 -8.90
CA SER A 7 -9.95 13.33 -9.43
C SER A 7 -9.21 13.17 -10.76
N GLU A 8 -8.43 14.13 -11.27
CA GLU A 8 -7.76 13.92 -12.55
C GLU A 8 -6.83 12.70 -12.51
N MET A 9 -6.14 12.49 -11.40
CA MET A 9 -5.37 11.26 -11.20
C MET A 9 -6.30 10.05 -11.05
N CYS A 10 -7.39 10.16 -10.30
CA CYS A 10 -8.39 9.09 -10.16
C CYS A 10 -9.16 8.83 -11.46
N ILE A 11 -9.44 9.84 -12.26
CA ILE A 11 -10.08 9.67 -13.59
C ILE A 11 -9.08 9.03 -14.56
N ARG A 12 -7.82 9.43 -14.50
CA ARG A 12 -6.75 8.83 -15.29
C ARG A 12 -6.51 7.38 -14.88
N ASP A 13 -6.48 7.12 -13.58
CA ASP A 13 -6.39 5.77 -13.03
C ASP A 13 -7.66 4.94 -13.33
N ARG A 14 -8.84 5.53 -13.29
CA ARG A 14 -10.10 4.87 -13.72
C ARG A 14 -10.09 4.55 -15.21
N LEU A 15 -9.67 5.48 -16.04
CA LEU A 15 -9.53 5.25 -17.48
C LEU A 15 -8.42 4.23 -17.76
N ASN A 16 -7.34 4.28 -17.01
CA ASN A 16 -6.27 3.29 -17.11
C ASN A 16 -6.75 1.93 -16.60
N THR A 17 -7.44 1.87 -15.48
CA THR A 17 -8.06 0.64 -14.98
C THR A 17 -9.11 0.12 -15.96
N ALA A 18 -10.02 0.96 -16.43
CA ALA A 18 -11.00 0.58 -17.45
C ALA A 18 -10.34 0.24 -18.79
N GLY A 19 -9.27 0.95 -19.15
CA GLY A 19 -8.47 0.68 -20.34
C GLY A 19 -7.69 -0.63 -20.23
N ALA A 20 -7.04 -0.87 -19.08
CA ALA A 20 -6.38 -2.15 -18.81
C ALA A 20 -7.36 -3.31 -18.84
N TRP A 21 -8.57 -3.13 -18.34
CA TRP A 21 -9.63 -4.13 -18.40
C TRP A 21 -10.11 -4.41 -19.82
N GLY A 22 -10.31 -3.37 -20.62
CA GLY A 22 -10.68 -3.51 -22.02
C GLY A 22 -9.55 -4.12 -22.88
N LEU A 23 -8.33 -4.11 -22.34
CA LEU A 23 -7.14 -4.59 -23.04
C LEU A 23 -6.62 -5.94 -22.53
N ILE A 24 -7.19 -6.49 -21.46
CA ILE A 24 -6.89 -7.88 -21.07
C ILE A 24 -7.23 -8.76 -22.25
N PRO A 25 -6.27 -9.54 -22.78
CA PRO A 25 -6.54 -10.37 -23.93
C PRO A 25 -7.66 -11.35 -23.62
N VAL A 26 -8.76 -11.24 -24.33
CA VAL A 26 -9.85 -12.24 -24.26
C VAL A 26 -9.35 -13.62 -24.67
N GLN A 27 -8.14 -13.70 -25.24
CA GLN A 27 -7.48 -14.92 -25.66
C GLN A 27 -6.90 -15.74 -24.50
N GLU A 28 -6.51 -15.08 -23.41
CA GLU A 28 -6.13 -15.76 -22.17
C GLU A 28 -7.42 -15.99 -21.36
N ARG A 29 -8.18 -16.97 -21.78
CA ARG A 29 -9.29 -17.47 -20.98
C ARG A 29 -8.72 -18.16 -19.75
N LEU A 30 -9.42 -18.05 -18.63
CA LEU A 30 -9.22 -18.98 -17.54
C LEU A 30 -9.29 -20.38 -18.15
N GLU A 31 -8.22 -21.12 -18.03
CA GLU A 31 -8.21 -22.50 -18.48
C GLU A 31 -9.22 -23.31 -17.66
N LYS A 32 -9.56 -24.48 -18.16
CA LYS A 32 -10.55 -25.32 -17.47
C LYS A 32 -10.09 -25.68 -16.06
N GLU A 33 -8.80 -25.91 -15.91
CA GLU A 33 -8.13 -26.21 -14.64
C GLU A 33 -8.25 -25.05 -13.64
N ASP A 34 -8.15 -23.78 -14.10
CA ASP A 34 -8.34 -22.61 -13.24
C ASP A 34 -9.77 -22.49 -12.73
N LEU A 35 -10.74 -22.77 -13.61
CA LEU A 35 -12.17 -22.75 -13.23
C LEU A 35 -12.52 -23.90 -12.29
N GLU A 36 -11.93 -25.08 -12.47
CA GLU A 36 -12.06 -26.21 -11.57
C GLU A 36 -11.47 -25.89 -10.21
N ALA A 37 -10.26 -25.30 -10.15
CA ALA A 37 -9.61 -24.88 -8.91
C ALA A 37 -10.45 -23.84 -8.14
N ILE A 38 -11.04 -22.86 -8.84
CA ILE A 38 -11.96 -21.89 -8.22
C ILE A 38 -13.20 -22.63 -7.68
N GLY A 39 -13.76 -23.55 -8.44
CA GLY A 39 -14.92 -24.35 -8.04
C GLY A 39 -14.64 -25.20 -6.81
N ASP A 40 -13.49 -25.83 -6.74
CA ASP A 40 -13.05 -26.65 -5.60
C ASP A 40 -12.84 -25.76 -4.35
N GLU A 41 -12.27 -24.58 -4.51
CA GLU A 41 -12.09 -23.63 -3.41
C GLU A 41 -13.44 -23.11 -2.89
N VAL A 42 -14.38 -22.76 -3.76
CA VAL A 42 -15.75 -22.39 -3.38
C VAL A 42 -16.41 -23.49 -2.58
N LYS A 43 -16.29 -24.74 -3.03
CA LYS A 43 -16.86 -25.91 -2.34
C LYS A 43 -16.22 -26.12 -0.98
N ARG A 44 -14.89 -26.04 -0.89
CA ARG A 44 -14.16 -26.14 0.37
C ARG A 44 -14.60 -25.09 1.38
N LEU A 45 -14.64 -23.82 0.95
CA LEU A 45 -15.08 -22.72 1.81
C LEU A 45 -16.53 -22.87 2.28
N ALA A 46 -17.41 -23.37 1.41
CA ALA A 46 -18.81 -23.62 1.77
C ALA A 46 -18.96 -24.81 2.75
N GLU A 47 -18.18 -25.88 2.57
CA GLU A 47 -18.17 -27.04 3.46
C GLU A 47 -17.60 -26.69 4.85
N GLU A 48 -16.66 -25.76 4.92
CA GLU A 48 -16.05 -25.26 6.15
C GLU A 48 -16.87 -24.12 6.81
N ASP A 49 -18.02 -23.73 6.24
CA ASP A 49 -18.81 -22.55 6.65
C ASP A 49 -17.96 -21.27 6.74
N ASN A 50 -17.03 -21.13 5.82
CA ASN A 50 -16.03 -20.05 5.78
C ASN A 50 -16.07 -19.21 4.49
N LEU A 51 -17.26 -19.11 3.87
CA LEU A 51 -17.43 -18.19 2.74
C LEU A 51 -17.14 -16.74 3.18
N PRO A 52 -16.43 -15.95 2.37
CA PRO A 52 -16.09 -14.59 2.78
C PRO A 52 -17.33 -13.72 2.92
N VAL A 53 -17.47 -13.09 4.07
CA VAL A 53 -18.33 -11.92 4.29
C VAL A 53 -17.37 -10.73 4.37
N SER A 54 -17.23 -10.03 3.25
CA SER A 54 -16.18 -9.03 3.06
C SER A 54 -16.70 -7.61 3.20
N ILE A 55 -16.00 -6.79 3.99
CA ILE A 55 -16.23 -5.34 4.07
C ILE A 55 -15.06 -4.62 3.42
N PRO A 56 -15.22 -4.05 2.21
CA PRO A 56 -14.28 -3.09 1.67
C PRO A 56 -14.41 -1.75 2.41
N ALA A 57 -13.56 -1.51 3.40
CA ALA A 57 -13.51 -0.26 4.14
C ALA A 57 -12.92 0.90 3.31
N CYS A 58 -12.28 0.58 2.21
CA CYS A 58 -11.70 1.53 1.27
C CYS A 58 -12.57 1.71 0.02
N PRO A 59 -12.40 2.82 -0.72
CA PRO A 59 -13.24 3.12 -1.88
C PRO A 59 -13.22 2.04 -2.96
N LEU A 60 -14.40 1.58 -3.38
CA LEU A 60 -14.59 0.60 -4.46
C LEU A 60 -14.11 1.07 -5.84
N MET A 61 -13.84 2.37 -6.01
CA MET A 61 -13.23 2.91 -7.23
C MET A 61 -11.74 2.56 -7.38
N HIS A 62 -11.12 2.02 -6.35
CA HIS A 62 -9.73 1.58 -6.33
C HIS A 62 -9.60 0.07 -6.47
N GLY A 63 -8.48 -0.36 -7.05
CA GLY A 63 -8.16 -1.78 -7.21
C GLY A 63 -8.25 -2.56 -5.90
N THR A 64 -7.74 -2.02 -4.80
CA THR A 64 -7.84 -2.64 -3.47
C THR A 64 -9.28 -2.93 -3.08
N GLY A 65 -10.14 -1.92 -3.06
CA GLY A 65 -11.55 -2.09 -2.68
C GLY A 65 -12.31 -2.96 -3.68
N MET A 66 -12.14 -2.70 -4.98
CA MET A 66 -12.87 -3.40 -6.02
C MET A 66 -12.45 -4.86 -6.17
N TRP A 67 -11.14 -5.12 -6.30
CA TRP A 67 -10.65 -6.48 -6.51
C TRP A 67 -10.67 -7.31 -5.24
N LEU A 68 -9.96 -6.84 -4.21
CA LEU A 68 -9.76 -7.61 -2.99
C LEU A 68 -11.00 -7.61 -2.10
N GLY A 69 -11.73 -6.48 -2.09
CA GLY A 69 -12.91 -6.31 -1.22
C GLY A 69 -14.22 -6.76 -1.83
N ALA A 70 -14.37 -6.79 -3.16
CA ALA A 70 -15.63 -7.09 -3.81
C ALA A 70 -15.56 -8.21 -4.84
N ILE A 71 -14.74 -8.11 -5.88
CA ILE A 71 -14.75 -9.08 -6.98
C ILE A 71 -14.28 -10.46 -6.52
N ILE A 72 -13.13 -10.54 -5.85
CA ILE A 72 -12.60 -11.84 -5.39
C ILE A 72 -13.56 -12.51 -4.40
N PRO A 73 -14.10 -11.85 -3.36
CA PRO A 73 -15.13 -12.45 -2.52
C PRO A 73 -16.34 -12.99 -3.30
N HIS A 74 -16.83 -12.24 -4.29
CA HIS A 74 -17.95 -12.71 -5.12
C HIS A 74 -17.59 -13.90 -6.01
N LEU A 75 -16.37 -13.95 -6.55
CA LEU A 75 -15.92 -15.08 -7.37
C LEU A 75 -15.91 -16.41 -6.60
N VAL A 76 -15.68 -16.35 -5.29
CA VAL A 76 -15.71 -17.55 -4.42
C VAL A 76 -17.04 -17.74 -3.69
N GLY A 77 -18.12 -17.08 -4.14
CA GLY A 77 -19.47 -17.26 -3.61
C GLY A 77 -19.76 -16.51 -2.31
N GLY A 78 -18.88 -15.57 -1.91
CA GLY A 78 -19.03 -14.78 -0.71
C GLY A 78 -20.00 -13.60 -0.82
N THR A 79 -20.15 -12.90 0.28
CA THR A 79 -20.99 -11.71 0.44
C THR A 79 -20.10 -10.46 0.53
N VAL A 80 -20.55 -9.35 -0.07
CA VAL A 80 -19.91 -8.04 0.09
C VAL A 80 -20.86 -7.11 0.83
N VAL A 81 -20.38 -6.56 1.92
CA VAL A 81 -21.08 -5.56 2.74
C VAL A 81 -20.49 -4.20 2.43
N THR A 82 -21.29 -3.27 1.96
CA THR A 82 -20.87 -1.90 1.66
C THR A 82 -21.21 -0.96 2.81
N LEU A 83 -20.27 -0.08 3.14
CA LEU A 83 -20.49 1.00 4.10
C LEU A 83 -21.19 2.15 3.37
N PRO A 84 -22.39 2.59 3.81
CA PRO A 84 -23.21 3.58 3.07
C PRO A 84 -22.71 5.03 3.24
N GLU A 85 -21.86 5.29 4.21
CA GLU A 85 -21.46 6.66 4.57
C GLU A 85 -20.38 7.20 3.62
N LEU A 86 -20.38 8.53 3.47
CA LEU A 86 -19.33 9.23 2.74
C LEU A 86 -18.15 9.51 3.67
N GLY A 87 -17.04 8.85 3.40
CA GLY A 87 -15.84 8.91 4.22
C GLY A 87 -15.63 7.65 5.04
N PHE A 88 -14.45 7.52 5.61
CA PHE A 88 -14.10 6.39 6.45
C PHE A 88 -14.42 6.72 7.92
N ASP A 89 -15.25 5.91 8.53
CA ASP A 89 -15.59 5.95 9.97
C ASP A 89 -15.26 4.57 10.57
N PRO A 90 -14.23 4.48 11.42
CA PRO A 90 -13.83 3.21 12.03
C PRO A 90 -14.89 2.62 12.96
N ASP A 91 -15.63 3.44 13.71
CA ASP A 91 -16.70 2.96 14.58
C ASP A 91 -17.86 2.36 13.78
N ASN A 92 -18.20 2.97 12.63
CA ASN A 92 -19.20 2.40 11.74
C ASN A 92 -18.73 1.07 11.14
N LEU A 93 -17.48 0.99 10.70
CA LEU A 93 -16.88 -0.27 10.23
C LEU A 93 -16.99 -1.36 11.29
N LEU A 94 -16.57 -1.08 12.52
CA LEU A 94 -16.54 -2.07 13.61
C LEU A 94 -17.95 -2.54 14.00
N ARG A 95 -18.94 -1.64 14.05
CA ARG A 95 -20.35 -2.00 14.22
C ARG A 95 -20.87 -2.89 13.09
N GLU A 96 -20.49 -2.61 11.85
CA GLU A 96 -20.89 -3.45 10.71
C GLU A 96 -20.22 -4.83 10.73
N VAL A 97 -18.98 -4.94 11.21
CA VAL A 97 -18.32 -6.22 11.47
C VAL A 97 -19.15 -7.05 12.46
N GLU A 98 -19.52 -6.46 13.60
CA GLU A 98 -20.34 -7.16 14.60
C GLU A 98 -21.71 -7.59 14.05
N ARG A 99 -22.40 -6.66 13.35
CA ARG A 99 -23.73 -6.87 12.82
C ARG A 99 -23.79 -7.95 11.75
N THR A 100 -22.82 -7.96 10.84
CA THR A 100 -22.81 -8.86 9.66
C THR A 100 -21.99 -10.12 9.88
N LYS A 101 -21.27 -10.19 11.00
CA LYS A 101 -20.26 -11.23 11.27
C LYS A 101 -19.26 -11.34 10.13
N ALA A 102 -18.80 -10.18 9.65
CA ALA A 102 -17.80 -10.13 8.60
C ALA A 102 -16.52 -10.83 9.03
N ASN A 103 -16.01 -11.69 8.15
CA ASN A 103 -14.78 -12.45 8.40
C ASN A 103 -13.59 -11.93 7.59
N ASN A 104 -13.82 -10.99 6.67
CA ASN A 104 -12.80 -10.39 5.84
C ASN A 104 -12.99 -8.86 5.76
N VAL A 105 -11.97 -8.10 6.12
CA VAL A 105 -11.97 -6.63 6.04
C VAL A 105 -10.86 -6.18 5.10
N VAL A 106 -11.14 -5.25 4.18
CA VAL A 106 -10.16 -4.75 3.21
C VAL A 106 -9.90 -3.27 3.41
N ILE A 107 -8.63 -2.93 3.66
CA ILE A 107 -8.16 -1.59 4.01
C ILE A 107 -7.04 -1.09 3.08
N VAL A 108 -6.53 0.11 3.33
CA VAL A 108 -5.37 0.69 2.63
C VAL A 108 -4.34 1.19 3.65
N GLY A 109 -3.44 0.30 4.06
CA GLY A 109 -2.31 0.58 4.93
C GLY A 109 -2.65 1.28 6.24
N ASP A 110 -1.67 1.97 6.77
CA ASP A 110 -1.76 2.70 8.03
C ASP A 110 -2.85 3.78 8.04
N ALA A 111 -3.17 4.35 6.88
CA ALA A 111 -4.20 5.38 6.75
C ALA A 111 -5.60 4.92 7.21
N PHE A 112 -5.86 3.62 7.15
CA PHE A 112 -7.09 3.00 7.64
C PHE A 112 -6.86 2.21 8.94
N ALA A 113 -5.73 1.53 9.04
CA ALA A 113 -5.45 0.65 10.17
C ALA A 113 -5.25 1.42 11.48
N LYS A 114 -4.61 2.59 11.47
CA LYS A 114 -4.43 3.43 12.68
C LYS A 114 -5.76 3.91 13.26
N PRO A 115 -6.66 4.56 12.48
CA PRO A 115 -7.97 4.93 13.01
C PRO A 115 -8.79 3.74 13.54
N ILE A 116 -8.67 2.55 12.93
CA ILE A 116 -9.31 1.33 13.44
C ILE A 116 -8.71 0.96 14.81
N MET A 117 -7.40 0.96 14.92
CA MET A 117 -6.71 0.65 16.16
C MET A 117 -7.07 1.64 17.27
N ASP A 118 -7.08 2.95 16.97
CA ASP A 118 -7.46 4.00 17.91
C ASP A 118 -8.91 3.82 18.41
N ALA A 119 -9.84 3.45 17.52
CA ALA A 119 -11.23 3.16 17.89
C ALA A 119 -11.36 1.91 18.76
N LEU A 120 -10.56 0.88 18.50
CA LEU A 120 -10.51 -0.33 19.32
C LEU A 120 -9.96 -0.04 20.72
N ASP A 121 -8.82 0.66 20.81
CA ASP A 121 -8.21 1.07 22.09
C ASP A 121 -9.19 1.91 22.93
N LYS A 122 -9.89 2.83 22.28
CA LYS A 122 -10.90 3.67 22.95
C LYS A 122 -12.08 2.84 23.45
N ALA A 123 -12.64 1.98 22.62
CA ALA A 123 -13.79 1.14 23.00
C ALA A 123 -13.45 0.20 24.16
N GLU A 124 -12.23 -0.35 24.19
CA GLU A 124 -11.73 -1.17 25.28
C GLU A 124 -11.59 -0.33 26.57
N SER A 125 -11.04 0.89 26.49
CA SER A 125 -10.90 1.80 27.64
C SER A 125 -12.25 2.25 28.20
N ASP A 126 -13.27 2.42 27.34
CA ASP A 126 -14.62 2.81 27.70
C ASP A 126 -15.45 1.63 28.27
N GLY A 127 -14.89 0.41 28.28
CA GLY A 127 -15.54 -0.81 28.79
C GLY A 127 -16.58 -1.41 27.85
N HIS A 128 -16.57 -1.04 26.59
CA HIS A 128 -17.47 -1.51 25.54
C HIS A 128 -16.71 -2.01 24.29
N PRO A 129 -15.83 -3.04 24.45
CA PRO A 129 -15.03 -3.54 23.34
C PRO A 129 -15.91 -4.11 22.22
N TYR A 130 -15.51 -3.93 20.99
CA TYR A 130 -16.15 -4.53 19.84
C TYR A 130 -15.91 -6.04 19.77
N ASP A 131 -16.91 -6.81 19.32
CA ASP A 131 -16.77 -8.25 19.05
C ASP A 131 -16.12 -8.46 17.67
N LEU A 132 -14.83 -8.75 17.66
CA LEU A 132 -14.04 -9.06 16.47
C LEU A 132 -13.96 -10.56 16.18
N SER A 133 -14.66 -11.41 16.92
CA SER A 133 -14.50 -12.88 16.87
C SER A 133 -14.79 -13.51 15.50
N SER A 134 -15.52 -12.80 14.64
CA SER A 134 -15.79 -13.24 13.27
C SER A 134 -14.65 -12.94 12.29
N ILE A 135 -13.74 -12.00 12.58
CA ILE A 135 -12.68 -11.60 11.65
C ILE A 135 -11.61 -12.68 11.58
N ASN A 136 -11.47 -13.29 10.41
CA ASN A 136 -10.39 -14.20 10.10
C ASN A 136 -9.21 -13.49 9.44
N THR A 137 -9.51 -12.51 8.58
CA THR A 137 -8.49 -11.88 7.74
C THR A 137 -8.73 -10.38 7.59
N VAL A 138 -7.66 -9.60 7.68
CA VAL A 138 -7.62 -8.22 7.22
C VAL A 138 -6.63 -8.13 6.07
N ILE A 139 -7.08 -7.62 4.92
CA ILE A 139 -6.26 -7.48 3.72
C ILE A 139 -5.99 -6.00 3.48
N SER A 140 -4.74 -5.64 3.26
CA SER A 140 -4.32 -4.30 2.88
C SER A 140 -3.60 -4.29 1.54
N SER A 141 -3.72 -3.21 0.81
CA SER A 141 -2.90 -2.96 -0.40
C SER A 141 -2.86 -1.47 -0.74
N GLY A 142 -1.83 -1.07 -1.46
CA GLY A 142 -1.75 0.25 -2.12
C GLY A 142 -1.04 1.35 -1.33
N VAL A 143 -0.85 1.17 -0.03
CA VAL A 143 -0.06 2.05 0.85
C VAL A 143 0.68 1.17 1.85
N MET A 144 1.82 1.65 2.33
CA MET A 144 2.61 0.95 3.34
C MET A 144 1.78 0.67 4.60
N TRP A 145 1.95 -0.55 5.13
CA TRP A 145 1.34 -0.99 6.39
C TRP A 145 2.45 -1.39 7.36
N SER A 146 2.65 -0.56 8.37
CA SER A 146 3.76 -0.71 9.31
C SER A 146 3.62 -1.94 10.22
N SER A 147 4.74 -2.50 10.63
CA SER A 147 4.77 -3.64 11.56
C SER A 147 4.18 -3.30 12.91
N GLU A 148 4.38 -2.07 13.38
CA GLU A 148 3.88 -1.55 14.64
C GLU A 148 2.35 -1.53 14.67
N VAL A 149 1.72 -1.04 13.60
CA VAL A 149 0.25 -1.01 13.48
C VAL A 149 -0.32 -2.41 13.30
N LYS A 150 0.33 -3.28 12.53
CA LYS A 150 -0.04 -4.69 12.43
C LYS A 150 -0.06 -5.38 13.80
N GLN A 151 1.01 -5.19 14.57
CA GLN A 151 1.10 -5.73 15.93
C GLN A 151 0.06 -5.13 16.89
N GLY A 152 -0.23 -3.83 16.76
CA GLY A 152 -1.29 -3.16 17.50
C GLY A 152 -2.64 -3.82 17.28
N LEU A 153 -3.06 -4.00 16.03
CA LEU A 153 -4.31 -4.68 15.68
C LEU A 153 -4.37 -6.12 16.20
N LEU A 154 -3.27 -6.86 16.12
CA LEU A 154 -3.19 -8.25 16.61
C LEU A 154 -3.31 -8.38 18.13
N LYS A 155 -3.13 -7.30 18.92
CA LYS A 155 -3.41 -7.33 20.36
C LYS A 155 -4.90 -7.51 20.63
N HIS A 156 -5.77 -6.85 19.85
CA HIS A 156 -7.23 -6.90 20.04
C HIS A 156 -7.83 -8.23 19.61
N HIS A 157 -7.38 -8.79 18.49
CA HIS A 157 -7.90 -10.07 18.00
C HIS A 157 -6.82 -10.87 17.25
N ASP A 158 -6.87 -12.21 17.38
CA ASP A 158 -5.99 -13.10 16.61
C ASP A 158 -6.58 -13.35 15.23
N MET A 159 -5.95 -12.81 14.21
CA MET A 159 -6.37 -12.84 12.82
C MET A 159 -5.16 -12.88 11.89
N VAL A 160 -5.39 -13.17 10.63
CA VAL A 160 -4.34 -13.10 9.61
C VAL A 160 -4.36 -11.74 8.94
N LEU A 161 -3.25 -11.02 9.01
CA LEU A 161 -3.06 -9.77 8.30
C LEU A 161 -2.32 -10.04 7.00
N VAL A 162 -2.93 -9.71 5.86
CA VAL A 162 -2.38 -9.91 4.53
C VAL A 162 -2.07 -8.55 3.91
N ASP A 163 -0.80 -8.29 3.68
CA ASP A 163 -0.35 -7.10 2.96
C ASP A 163 -0.05 -7.48 1.51
N ALA A 164 -0.91 -7.07 0.59
CA ALA A 164 -0.83 -7.41 -0.81
C ALA A 164 -0.14 -6.28 -1.59
N MET A 165 1.00 -6.58 -2.17
CA MET A 165 1.74 -5.68 -3.05
C MET A 165 1.31 -5.88 -4.49
N GLY A 166 0.82 -4.82 -5.12
CA GLY A 166 0.40 -4.87 -6.50
C GLY A 166 0.01 -3.50 -7.04
N SER A 167 -0.30 -3.50 -8.31
CA SER A 167 -0.78 -2.34 -9.04
C SER A 167 -1.94 -2.77 -9.96
N THR A 168 -2.54 -1.81 -10.68
CA THR A 168 -3.53 -2.11 -11.72
C THR A 168 -2.95 -3.01 -12.83
N GLU A 169 -1.65 -2.92 -13.02
CA GLU A 169 -0.91 -3.64 -14.05
C GLU A 169 -0.56 -5.08 -13.67
N GLY A 170 -0.70 -5.46 -12.39
CA GLY A 170 -0.47 -6.83 -11.95
C GLY A 170 -0.14 -6.96 -10.46
N GLY A 171 -0.37 -8.14 -9.91
CA GLY A 171 0.03 -8.51 -8.55
C GLY A 171 1.51 -8.85 -8.49
N MET A 172 2.22 -8.35 -7.47
CA MET A 172 3.67 -8.49 -7.35
C MET A 172 4.09 -9.43 -6.24
N GLY A 173 3.38 -9.40 -5.11
CA GLY A 173 3.74 -10.20 -3.95
C GLY A 173 2.82 -9.97 -2.76
N SER A 174 3.10 -10.66 -1.68
CA SER A 174 2.37 -10.48 -0.43
C SER A 174 3.23 -10.74 0.80
N SER A 175 2.78 -10.22 1.92
CA SER A 175 3.30 -10.50 3.25
C SER A 175 2.14 -10.93 4.14
N ARG A 176 2.39 -11.84 5.07
CA ARG A 176 1.38 -12.31 6.04
C ARG A 176 1.91 -12.16 7.45
N ALA A 177 1.07 -11.64 8.33
CA ALA A 177 1.36 -11.54 9.75
C ALA A 177 0.25 -12.17 10.59
N SER A 178 0.64 -12.73 11.73
CA SER A 178 -0.22 -13.21 12.81
C SER A 178 0.49 -12.97 14.14
N ARG A 179 -0.16 -13.28 15.25
CA ARG A 179 0.50 -13.21 16.57
C ARG A 179 1.77 -14.04 16.65
N ASP A 180 1.74 -15.24 16.08
CA ASP A 180 2.87 -16.16 16.12
C ASP A 180 3.91 -15.90 15.01
N ASN A 181 3.56 -15.13 13.99
CA ASN A 181 4.42 -14.82 12.86
C ASN A 181 4.33 -13.33 12.50
N PRO A 182 5.01 -12.45 13.25
CA PRO A 182 5.02 -11.03 12.96
C PRO A 182 5.73 -10.75 11.63
N ALA A 183 5.14 -9.89 10.80
CA ALA A 183 5.76 -9.45 9.54
C ALA A 183 6.52 -8.14 9.72
N GLU A 184 7.60 -8.00 8.98
CA GLU A 184 8.35 -6.75 8.86
C GLU A 184 7.61 -5.77 7.93
N THR A 185 7.83 -4.47 8.15
CA THR A 185 7.34 -3.42 7.23
C THR A 185 8.03 -3.55 5.88
N ALA A 186 7.28 -3.35 4.80
CA ALA A 186 7.77 -3.32 3.42
C ALA A 186 8.44 -4.60 2.89
N LYS A 187 8.39 -5.70 3.64
CA LYS A 187 8.98 -6.98 3.24
C LYS A 187 7.92 -7.92 2.67
N PHE A 188 8.19 -8.43 1.46
CA PHE A 188 7.22 -9.22 0.69
C PHE A 188 7.85 -10.48 0.09
N VAL A 189 7.06 -11.54 0.03
CA VAL A 189 7.32 -12.70 -0.81
C VAL A 189 6.79 -12.41 -2.21
N LEU A 190 7.62 -12.60 -3.23
CA LEU A 190 7.24 -12.36 -4.62
C LEU A 190 6.30 -13.45 -5.14
N ASN A 191 5.34 -13.05 -5.97
CA ASN A 191 4.53 -14.00 -6.72
C ASN A 191 5.38 -14.69 -7.81
N PRO A 192 4.98 -15.89 -8.27
CA PRO A 192 5.60 -16.52 -9.42
C PRO A 192 5.59 -15.57 -10.64
N GLY A 193 6.69 -15.54 -11.39
CA GLY A 193 6.84 -14.69 -12.57
C GLY A 193 7.13 -13.22 -12.28
N VAL A 194 7.41 -12.86 -11.02
CA VAL A 194 7.88 -11.52 -10.65
C VAL A 194 9.40 -11.49 -10.57
N ILE A 195 10.00 -10.43 -11.13
CA ILE A 195 11.43 -10.19 -11.15
C ILE A 195 11.77 -8.79 -10.66
N VAL A 196 13.01 -8.59 -10.23
CA VAL A 196 13.56 -7.27 -9.94
C VAL A 196 14.74 -7.03 -10.89
N VAL A 197 14.70 -5.93 -11.64
CA VAL A 197 15.68 -5.62 -12.71
C VAL A 197 16.29 -4.25 -12.48
N THR A 198 17.62 -4.16 -12.50
CA THR A 198 18.36 -2.89 -12.40
C THR A 198 18.04 -1.95 -13.58
N ASP A 199 18.39 -0.68 -13.46
CA ASP A 199 18.23 0.28 -14.56
C ASP A 199 19.09 -0.09 -15.79
N ASP A 200 20.18 -0.86 -15.58
CA ASP A 200 21.07 -1.35 -16.65
C ASP A 200 20.57 -2.66 -17.29
N GLY A 201 19.44 -3.22 -16.83
CA GLY A 201 18.81 -4.41 -17.39
C GLY A 201 19.36 -5.74 -16.87
N GLU A 202 19.95 -5.75 -15.67
CA GLU A 202 20.39 -6.99 -15.00
C GLU A 202 19.35 -7.42 -13.95
N ILE A 203 19.13 -8.72 -13.82
CA ILE A 203 18.34 -9.27 -12.70
C ILE A 203 19.07 -9.01 -11.40
N VAL A 204 18.38 -8.54 -10.38
CA VAL A 204 18.95 -8.33 -9.05
C VAL A 204 19.04 -9.69 -8.34
N GLU A 205 20.27 -10.09 -8.06
CA GLU A 205 20.54 -11.34 -7.33
C GLU A 205 20.19 -11.20 -5.84
N PRO A 206 19.64 -12.25 -5.20
CA PRO A 206 19.33 -12.26 -3.79
C PRO A 206 20.56 -11.93 -2.92
N GLY A 207 20.37 -11.03 -1.96
CA GLY A 207 21.42 -10.59 -1.03
C GLY A 207 22.44 -9.62 -1.61
N SER A 208 22.24 -9.14 -2.85
CA SER A 208 23.10 -8.10 -3.41
C SER A 208 22.68 -6.70 -2.91
N ASP A 209 23.64 -5.75 -2.89
CA ASP A 209 23.35 -4.35 -2.55
C ASP A 209 22.62 -3.58 -3.67
N LYS A 210 22.40 -4.23 -4.84
CA LYS A 210 21.73 -3.62 -5.97
C LYS A 210 20.23 -3.46 -5.70
N MET A 211 19.65 -2.42 -6.27
CA MET A 211 18.21 -2.20 -6.32
C MET A 211 17.72 -2.22 -7.77
N GLY A 212 16.45 -2.53 -7.97
CA GLY A 212 15.88 -2.58 -9.29
C GLY A 212 14.36 -2.32 -9.31
N LYS A 213 13.83 -2.21 -10.51
CA LYS A 213 12.38 -2.11 -10.78
C LYS A 213 11.75 -3.48 -10.67
N ILE A 214 10.59 -3.51 -10.01
CA ILE A 214 9.78 -4.72 -9.95
C ILE A 214 9.03 -4.88 -11.26
N GLY A 215 9.16 -6.05 -11.89
CA GLY A 215 8.43 -6.44 -13.08
C GLY A 215 7.59 -7.68 -12.82
N THR A 216 6.33 -7.69 -13.27
CA THR A 216 5.45 -8.85 -13.19
C THR A 216 5.10 -9.35 -14.58
N SER A 217 5.08 -10.65 -14.77
CA SER A 217 4.68 -11.33 -16.02
C SER A 217 3.38 -12.12 -15.86
N GLY A 218 2.96 -12.82 -16.90
CA GLY A 218 1.71 -13.57 -16.92
C GLY A 218 0.55 -12.72 -17.46
N LEU A 219 -0.58 -12.73 -16.77
CA LEU A 219 -1.78 -11.97 -17.14
C LEU A 219 -1.59 -10.46 -16.91
N VAL A 220 -0.80 -9.81 -17.77
CA VAL A 220 -0.57 -8.37 -17.73
C VAL A 220 -1.33 -7.65 -18.85
N PRO A 221 -1.85 -6.43 -18.62
CA PRO A 221 -2.58 -5.66 -19.63
C PRO A 221 -1.78 -5.45 -20.93
N LEU A 222 -2.46 -5.34 -22.07
CA LEU A 222 -1.82 -5.02 -23.35
C LEU A 222 -1.23 -3.61 -23.36
N GLY A 223 -1.83 -2.68 -22.62
CA GLY A 223 -1.38 -1.30 -22.53
C GLY A 223 -2.43 -0.40 -21.88
N TYR A 224 -2.16 0.89 -21.90
CA TYR A 224 -3.10 1.93 -21.47
C TYR A 224 -3.91 2.45 -22.66
N PHE A 225 -5.21 2.59 -22.48
CA PHE A 225 -6.10 3.07 -23.53
C PHE A 225 -5.72 4.48 -23.98
N LYS A 226 -5.44 4.64 -25.28
CA LYS A 226 -5.01 5.91 -25.90
C LYS A 226 -3.74 6.55 -25.32
N ASP A 227 -2.87 5.75 -24.69
CA ASP A 227 -1.58 6.22 -24.19
C ASP A 227 -0.47 5.22 -24.58
N GLU A 228 -0.11 5.25 -25.86
CA GLU A 228 0.91 4.37 -26.44
C GLU A 228 2.28 4.59 -25.80
N LYS A 229 2.61 5.85 -25.51
CA LYS A 229 3.90 6.19 -24.90
C LYS A 229 4.06 5.55 -23.54
N LYS A 230 3.10 5.76 -22.64
CA LYS A 230 3.12 5.16 -21.30
C LYS A 230 3.03 3.64 -21.36
N SER A 231 2.26 3.12 -22.31
CA SER A 231 2.18 1.68 -22.55
C SER A 231 3.54 1.07 -22.89
N ALA A 232 4.27 1.67 -23.81
CA ALA A 232 5.62 1.21 -24.20
C ALA A 232 6.66 1.39 -23.07
N GLU A 233 6.48 2.40 -22.20
CA GLU A 233 7.33 2.62 -21.03
C GLU A 233 7.09 1.59 -19.92
N THR A 234 5.85 1.11 -19.78
CA THR A 234 5.42 0.20 -18.70
C THR A 234 5.49 -1.26 -19.10
N PHE A 235 4.96 -1.60 -20.28
CA PHE A 235 4.87 -3.00 -20.75
C PHE A 235 6.02 -3.28 -21.70
N LYS A 236 6.99 -4.06 -21.25
CA LYS A 236 8.25 -4.32 -21.98
C LYS A 236 8.51 -5.80 -22.09
N GLU A 237 9.19 -6.18 -23.15
CA GLU A 237 9.78 -7.50 -23.27
C GLU A 237 11.14 -7.52 -22.58
N PHE A 238 11.37 -8.53 -21.74
CA PHE A 238 12.63 -8.80 -21.09
C PHE A 238 12.94 -10.29 -21.22
N GLN A 239 14.06 -10.61 -21.84
CA GLN A 239 14.48 -12.01 -22.12
C GLN A 239 13.39 -12.86 -22.83
N GLY A 240 12.65 -12.26 -23.77
CA GLY A 240 11.60 -12.95 -24.53
C GLY A 240 10.27 -13.12 -23.78
N VAL A 241 10.15 -12.59 -22.57
CA VAL A 241 8.91 -12.59 -21.77
C VAL A 241 8.38 -11.18 -21.62
N ARG A 242 7.08 -10.99 -21.74
CA ARG A 242 6.43 -9.70 -21.56
C ARG A 242 6.17 -9.43 -20.08
N TYR A 243 6.64 -8.29 -19.60
CA TYR A 243 6.49 -7.82 -18.23
C TYR A 243 5.79 -6.47 -18.17
N SER A 244 5.12 -6.21 -17.05
CA SER A 244 4.70 -4.89 -16.60
C SER A 244 5.68 -4.35 -15.55
N PHE A 245 6.23 -3.16 -15.77
CA PHE A 245 7.11 -2.43 -14.85
C PHE A 245 6.44 -1.11 -14.45
N PRO A 246 5.55 -1.08 -13.44
CA PRO A 246 4.81 0.13 -13.07
C PRO A 246 5.65 1.20 -12.39
N GLY A 247 6.91 0.89 -12.04
CA GLY A 247 7.89 1.84 -11.53
C GLY A 247 8.17 1.75 -10.03
N ASP A 248 7.76 0.68 -9.40
CA ASP A 248 8.10 0.38 -8.00
C ASP A 248 9.51 -0.24 -7.94
N TYR A 249 10.33 0.18 -6.96
CA TYR A 249 11.70 -0.27 -6.77
C TYR A 249 11.83 -1.11 -5.49
N ALA A 250 12.70 -2.11 -5.55
CA ALA A 250 12.99 -2.98 -4.42
C ALA A 250 14.47 -3.40 -4.36
N LYS A 251 14.86 -3.90 -3.20
CA LYS A 251 16.02 -4.78 -3.01
C LYS A 251 15.54 -6.22 -2.89
N VAL A 252 16.39 -7.16 -3.28
CA VAL A 252 16.13 -8.59 -3.09
C VAL A 252 16.99 -9.07 -1.93
N GLU A 253 16.35 -9.54 -0.87
CA GLU A 253 16.99 -10.03 0.33
C GLU A 253 17.64 -11.41 0.09
N SER A 254 18.53 -11.83 0.95
CA SER A 254 19.25 -13.11 0.83
C SER A 254 18.32 -14.33 0.88
N ASP A 255 17.15 -14.20 1.49
CA ASP A 255 16.11 -15.24 1.57
C ASP A 255 15.16 -15.25 0.35
N GLY A 256 15.40 -14.37 -0.64
CA GLY A 256 14.58 -14.23 -1.84
C GLY A 256 13.33 -13.40 -1.66
N THR A 257 13.03 -12.90 -0.47
CA THR A 257 12.02 -11.86 -0.25
C THR A 257 12.52 -10.54 -0.80
N ILE A 258 11.64 -9.56 -0.90
CA ILE A 258 12.04 -8.20 -1.25
C ILE A 258 11.75 -7.21 -0.14
N THR A 259 12.55 -6.16 -0.08
CA THR A 259 12.23 -4.92 0.64
C THR A 259 11.79 -3.87 -0.37
N LEU A 260 10.51 -3.48 -0.33
CA LEU A 260 9.96 -2.43 -1.17
C LEU A 260 10.53 -1.07 -0.75
N LEU A 261 11.11 -0.34 -1.68
CA LEU A 261 11.69 0.98 -1.43
C LEU A 261 10.70 2.11 -1.68
N GLY A 262 9.88 1.98 -2.73
CA GLY A 262 8.90 2.97 -3.14
C GLY A 262 8.90 3.23 -4.64
N ARG A 263 8.19 4.29 -5.06
CA ARG A 263 8.06 4.64 -6.47
C ARG A 263 9.21 5.49 -6.98
N GLY A 264 9.80 5.07 -8.09
CA GLY A 264 10.88 5.80 -8.75
C GLY A 264 10.50 7.22 -9.18
N SER A 265 9.21 7.49 -9.47
CA SER A 265 8.72 8.83 -9.80
C SER A 265 8.80 9.83 -8.65
N ASN A 266 8.83 9.35 -7.41
CA ASN A 266 8.91 10.16 -6.19
C ASN A 266 10.34 10.24 -5.65
N CYS A 267 11.27 9.50 -6.24
CA CYS A 267 12.65 9.42 -5.80
C CYS A 267 13.30 10.80 -5.74
N ILE A 268 13.91 11.09 -4.61
CA ILE A 268 14.66 12.34 -4.34
C ILE A 268 16.12 12.10 -4.72
N ASN A 269 16.67 12.94 -5.59
CA ASN A 269 18.07 12.87 -5.98
C ASN A 269 18.88 13.89 -5.19
N THR A 270 19.58 13.44 -4.16
CA THR A 270 20.40 14.28 -3.29
C THR A 270 21.88 13.92 -3.42
N ALA A 271 22.70 14.84 -3.88
CA ALA A 271 24.14 14.63 -4.09
C ALA A 271 24.51 13.40 -4.96
N GLY A 272 23.64 13.03 -5.90
CA GLY A 272 23.81 11.83 -6.74
C GLY A 272 23.25 10.54 -6.16
N GLU A 273 22.80 10.56 -4.90
CA GLU A 273 22.19 9.41 -4.23
C GLU A 273 20.66 9.41 -4.41
N LYS A 274 20.07 8.22 -4.54
CA LYS A 274 18.63 8.02 -4.62
C LYS A 274 18.04 7.82 -3.23
N VAL A 275 17.07 8.65 -2.85
CA VAL A 275 16.32 8.54 -1.59
C VAL A 275 14.85 8.33 -1.94
N TYR A 276 14.28 7.23 -1.47
CA TYR A 276 12.87 6.94 -1.63
C TYR A 276 12.09 7.54 -0.46
N PRO A 277 11.11 8.42 -0.70
CA PRO A 277 10.33 9.06 0.35
C PRO A 277 9.73 8.06 1.33
N GLU A 278 9.16 6.99 0.82
CA GLU A 278 8.46 5.97 1.60
C GLU A 278 9.36 5.31 2.65
N GLU A 279 10.64 5.09 2.32
CA GLU A 279 11.62 4.54 3.28
C GLU A 279 11.89 5.51 4.44
N VAL A 280 11.96 6.80 4.15
CA VAL A 280 12.20 7.85 5.17
C VAL A 280 10.94 8.06 6.00
N GLU A 281 9.77 8.07 5.38
CA GLU A 281 8.47 8.17 6.04
C GLU A 281 8.27 7.06 7.07
N GLU A 282 8.58 5.81 6.69
CA GLU A 282 8.46 4.68 7.61
C GLU A 282 9.43 4.78 8.79
N ALA A 283 10.65 5.23 8.57
CA ALA A 283 11.61 5.42 9.65
C ALA A 283 11.16 6.51 10.65
N ILE A 284 10.57 7.60 10.14
CA ILE A 284 10.05 8.70 10.97
C ILE A 284 8.82 8.24 11.77
N LYS A 285 7.90 7.51 11.14
CA LYS A 285 6.66 7.02 11.75
C LYS A 285 6.86 5.98 12.85
N ARG A 286 8.05 5.40 12.98
CA ARG A 286 8.42 4.54 14.13
C ARG A 286 8.50 5.30 15.44
N HIS A 287 8.63 6.64 15.39
CA HIS A 287 8.63 7.43 16.61
C HIS A 287 7.22 7.51 17.19
N ASN A 288 7.07 7.16 18.47
CA ASN A 288 5.78 7.07 19.16
C ASN A 288 4.96 8.37 19.21
N ASP A 289 5.61 9.52 19.06
CA ASP A 289 4.96 10.83 19.09
C ASP A 289 4.51 11.29 17.69
N ILE A 290 4.84 10.53 16.63
CA ILE A 290 4.48 10.87 15.25
C ILE A 290 3.29 10.02 14.79
N TYR A 291 2.23 10.70 14.37
CA TYR A 291 1.05 10.05 13.82
C TYR A 291 1.22 9.71 12.34
N ASP A 292 1.61 10.69 11.52
CA ASP A 292 1.81 10.50 10.09
C ASP A 292 2.95 11.37 9.53
N CYS A 293 3.49 10.97 8.37
CA CYS A 293 4.58 11.68 7.73
C CYS A 293 4.54 11.53 6.21
N LEU A 294 4.86 12.60 5.48
CA LEU A 294 5.21 12.57 4.06
C LEU A 294 6.56 13.24 3.85
N VAL A 295 7.32 12.71 2.90
CA VAL A 295 8.69 13.19 2.59
C VAL A 295 8.77 13.64 1.14
N VAL A 296 9.38 14.79 0.91
CA VAL A 296 9.52 15.40 -0.41
C VAL A 296 10.94 15.94 -0.65
N GLY A 297 11.33 16.00 -1.92
CA GLY A 297 12.55 16.66 -2.33
C GLY A 297 12.29 18.13 -2.68
N LEU A 298 12.92 19.06 -1.97
CA LEU A 298 12.97 20.46 -2.35
C LEU A 298 14.27 20.78 -3.06
N LYS A 299 14.24 21.78 -3.94
CA LYS A 299 15.44 22.26 -4.63
C LYS A 299 16.52 22.70 -3.65
N ASP A 300 17.74 22.28 -3.91
CA ASP A 300 18.93 22.64 -3.14
C ASP A 300 20.09 22.93 -4.09
N ASP A 301 20.72 24.09 -3.94
CA ASP A 301 21.77 24.55 -4.88
C ASP A 301 23.06 23.71 -4.78
N ARG A 302 23.31 23.06 -3.63
CA ARG A 302 24.50 22.25 -3.40
C ARG A 302 24.29 20.77 -3.73
N PHE A 303 23.11 20.22 -3.40
CA PHE A 303 22.82 18.81 -3.48
C PHE A 303 21.83 18.43 -4.58
N GLY A 304 21.35 19.42 -5.38
CA GLY A 304 20.28 19.24 -6.36
C GLY A 304 18.92 19.22 -5.68
N GLN A 305 18.70 18.28 -4.76
CA GLN A 305 17.54 18.26 -3.89
C GLN A 305 17.96 18.00 -2.45
N ARG A 306 17.20 18.57 -1.48
CA ARG A 306 17.26 18.22 -0.06
C ARG A 306 16.00 17.46 0.35
N VAL A 307 16.17 16.50 1.24
CA VAL A 307 15.07 15.73 1.82
C VAL A 307 14.39 16.58 2.88
N VAL A 308 13.07 16.73 2.78
CA VAL A 308 12.23 17.47 3.74
C VAL A 308 11.06 16.58 4.16
N ALA A 309 10.82 16.47 5.45
CA ALA A 309 9.68 15.75 6.00
C ALA A 309 8.58 16.73 6.43
N LEU A 310 7.32 16.34 6.21
CA LEU A 310 6.14 16.95 6.83
C LEU A 310 5.54 15.92 7.76
N ALA A 311 5.43 16.22 9.05
CA ALA A 311 4.99 15.27 10.04
C ALA A 311 3.88 15.84 10.91
N SER A 312 2.91 15.02 11.32
CA SER A 312 1.90 15.33 12.31
C SER A 312 2.12 14.51 13.58
N PHE A 313 1.73 15.08 14.70
CA PHE A 313 1.89 14.45 16.00
C PHE A 313 0.74 13.50 16.34
N GLN A 314 1.02 12.54 17.21
CA GLN A 314 0.00 11.87 18.01
C GLN A 314 -0.69 12.90 18.92
N GLU A 315 -1.96 12.66 19.24
CA GLU A 315 -2.74 13.57 20.09
C GLU A 315 -2.03 13.85 21.43
N GLY A 316 -1.84 15.13 21.73
CA GLY A 316 -1.17 15.58 22.95
C GLY A 316 0.32 15.30 23.02
N LYS A 317 0.96 14.98 21.90
CA LYS A 317 2.41 14.72 21.81
C LYS A 317 3.12 15.82 21.03
N GLU A 318 4.39 15.99 21.32
CA GLU A 318 5.30 16.90 20.61
C GLU A 318 6.73 16.36 20.70
N ILE A 319 7.54 16.60 19.70
CA ILE A 319 8.97 16.32 19.67
C ILE A 319 9.71 17.47 18.97
N ALA A 320 10.91 17.78 19.40
CA ALA A 320 11.73 18.76 18.70
C ALA A 320 12.27 18.17 17.37
N GLU A 321 12.40 19.02 16.35
CA GLU A 321 12.90 18.62 15.02
C GLU A 321 14.21 17.84 15.10
N GLN A 322 15.18 18.34 15.89
CA GLN A 322 16.51 17.73 15.99
C GLN A 322 16.48 16.36 16.68
N ASP A 323 15.56 16.16 17.62
CA ASP A 323 15.40 14.88 18.32
C ASP A 323 14.78 13.85 17.38
N LEU A 324 13.79 14.26 16.56
CA LEU A 324 13.20 13.39 15.55
C LEU A 324 14.22 13.00 14.46
N ILE A 325 15.04 13.94 13.99
CA ILE A 325 16.12 13.64 13.04
C ILE A 325 17.16 12.71 13.68
N SER A 326 17.47 12.89 14.95
CA SER A 326 18.41 12.04 15.68
C SER A 326 17.88 10.62 15.85
N PHE A 327 16.61 10.47 16.18
CA PHE A 327 15.94 9.15 16.20
C PHE A 327 15.96 8.49 14.82
N THR A 328 15.62 9.23 13.76
CA THR A 328 15.60 8.71 12.40
C THR A 328 16.99 8.23 11.95
N ARG A 329 18.07 8.81 12.46
CA ARG A 329 19.46 8.41 12.19
C ARG A 329 19.78 7.00 12.65
N GLU A 330 19.08 6.47 13.62
CA GLU A 330 19.28 5.08 14.09
C GLU A 330 18.75 4.06 13.07
N HIS A 331 17.92 4.49 12.14
CA HIS A 331 17.23 3.64 11.18
C HIS A 331 17.66 3.85 9.73
N LEU A 332 18.32 4.98 9.41
CA LEU A 332 18.66 5.35 8.04
C LEU A 332 20.11 5.80 7.88
N ALA A 333 20.62 5.57 6.68
CA ALA A 333 21.91 6.14 6.28
C ALA A 333 21.85 7.67 6.27
N GLY A 334 22.98 8.33 6.64
CA GLY A 334 23.03 9.77 6.88
C GLY A 334 22.58 10.66 5.71
N TYR A 335 22.76 10.22 4.46
CA TYR A 335 22.35 10.96 3.27
C TYR A 335 20.82 10.94 3.04
N LYS A 336 20.11 9.97 3.64
CA LYS A 336 18.64 9.83 3.56
C LYS A 336 17.92 10.69 4.61
N LEU A 337 18.63 11.18 5.63
CA LEU A 337 18.03 11.94 6.71
C LEU A 337 17.41 13.25 6.19
N PRO A 338 16.21 13.60 6.67
CA PRO A 338 15.63 14.91 6.36
C PRO A 338 16.55 16.01 6.86
N LYS A 339 16.72 17.04 6.05
CA LYS A 339 17.45 18.25 6.43
C LYS A 339 16.58 19.19 7.24
N GLN A 340 15.28 19.08 7.09
CA GLN A 340 14.27 19.85 7.81
C GLN A 340 13.03 18.98 8.02
N VAL A 341 12.36 19.20 9.15
CA VAL A 341 11.04 18.63 9.44
C VAL A 341 10.07 19.77 9.70
N LEU A 342 9.02 19.86 8.89
CA LEU A 342 7.92 20.77 9.07
C LEU A 342 6.79 20.03 9.82
N PHE A 343 6.46 20.49 11.01
CA PHE A 343 5.31 19.96 11.74
C PHE A 343 4.03 20.62 11.26
N VAL A 344 3.04 19.81 10.94
CA VAL A 344 1.72 20.20 10.44
C VAL A 344 0.64 19.65 11.35
N GLU A 345 -0.51 20.29 11.37
CA GLU A 345 -1.65 19.83 12.17
C GLU A 345 -2.12 18.44 11.68
N GLU A 346 -2.19 18.26 10.35
CA GLU A 346 -2.60 17.02 9.70
C GLU A 346 -1.82 16.79 8.41
N VAL A 347 -1.38 15.58 8.18
CA VAL A 347 -0.79 15.16 6.90
C VAL A 347 -1.91 14.82 5.91
N MET A 348 -2.02 15.62 4.84
CA MET A 348 -3.09 15.46 3.86
C MET A 348 -2.88 14.24 2.98
N ARG A 349 -3.87 13.34 3.00
CA ARG A 349 -3.93 12.19 2.11
C ARG A 349 -5.11 12.30 1.14
N ALA A 350 -5.02 11.58 0.03
CA ALA A 350 -6.15 11.42 -0.86
C ALA A 350 -7.26 10.58 -0.18
N PRO A 351 -8.54 10.66 -0.61
CA PRO A 351 -9.64 9.90 -0.01
C PRO A 351 -9.44 8.37 0.02
N ASN A 352 -8.52 7.87 -0.77
CA ASN A 352 -8.13 6.46 -0.82
C ASN A 352 -6.92 6.13 0.07
N GLY A 353 -6.53 7.03 0.97
CA GLY A 353 -5.39 6.87 1.88
C GLY A 353 -4.01 7.11 1.27
N LYS A 354 -3.91 7.26 -0.06
CA LYS A 354 -2.61 7.47 -0.73
C LYS A 354 -1.99 8.83 -0.39
N ALA A 355 -0.66 8.85 -0.34
CA ALA A 355 0.13 10.06 -0.12
C ALA A 355 -0.19 11.19 -1.12
N ASN A 356 -0.40 12.39 -0.63
CA ASN A 356 -0.57 13.58 -1.44
C ASN A 356 0.75 14.36 -1.54
N TYR A 357 1.71 13.81 -2.26
CA TYR A 357 3.03 14.43 -2.44
C TYR A 357 2.98 15.81 -3.10
N LYS A 358 1.94 16.09 -3.89
CA LYS A 358 1.74 17.43 -4.45
C LYS A 358 1.49 18.45 -3.35
N TRP A 359 0.53 18.16 -2.45
CA TRP A 359 0.24 19.00 -1.29
C TRP A 359 1.48 19.15 -0.40
N ALA A 360 2.16 18.05 -0.09
CA ALA A 360 3.33 18.07 0.77
C ALA A 360 4.44 18.97 0.19
N LYS A 361 4.68 18.89 -1.12
CA LYS A 361 5.69 19.72 -1.78
C LYS A 361 5.29 21.19 -1.79
N GLU A 362 4.05 21.52 -2.18
CA GLU A 362 3.55 22.90 -2.20
C GLU A 362 3.59 23.54 -0.79
N THR A 363 3.22 22.77 0.26
CA THR A 363 3.28 23.22 1.64
C THR A 363 4.73 23.47 2.08
N ALA A 364 5.63 22.53 1.83
CA ALA A 364 7.03 22.68 2.19
C ALA A 364 7.71 23.84 1.44
N GLU A 365 7.41 24.02 0.16
CA GLU A 365 7.91 25.16 -0.63
C GLU A 365 7.43 26.49 -0.04
N LYS A 366 6.18 26.58 0.36
CA LYS A 366 5.59 27.81 0.93
C LYS A 366 6.18 28.18 2.30
N GLU A 367 6.42 27.20 3.16
CA GLU A 367 6.84 27.46 4.54
C GLU A 367 8.36 27.52 4.73
N LEU A 368 9.16 26.97 3.77
CA LEU A 368 10.61 26.83 3.90
C LEU A 368 11.41 27.59 2.84
N THR A 369 10.78 28.29 1.90
CA THR A 369 11.39 29.21 0.92
C THR A 369 10.93 30.65 1.15
#